data_db0e7083b87f77dfbbd3f82d3e3b474f
#
_entry.id   db0e7083b87f77dfbbd3f82d3e3b474f
#
_cell.length_a   1.000
_cell.length_b   1.000
_cell.length_c   1.000
_cell.angle_alpha   90.00
_cell.angle_beta   90.00
_cell.angle_gamma   90.00
#
_symmetry.space_group_name_H-M   'P 1'
#
loop_
_entity.id
_entity.type
_entity.pdbx_description
1 polymer ?
#
loop_
_entity_poly.entity_id
_entity_poly.type
_entity_poly.pdbx_seq_one_letter_code
_entity_poly.pdbx_strand_id
1 'polypeptide(L)'
;MHWGRKEIDKVAIESATTDYEAFEAIGLEAIENAAILDMGCFDGFNTVLKFAPYDNISKVVGIDPEEEALGLAIQRTNDPRFSWAQASAESYNAADSSFDVVYLSHVFQHVEDKQAVANNAFRLLKPGGSIVIKTFDDSCKISYPDPKQIMKRLFSIYETQVLPRTEHTRYTDRNNGKKCPGYLSTAGFEEITLKIDTTDTLNKSVADRLALFNRYTYFRRKIPKDMPTTLAKEYSELLEQWEELFKQDNYLHVSNTFAITARKPQTEHPNTLFPQKPTNIGSIRIEPMRENDLGQVMSIELESFPDPWAPIAYATEIRHNPRGFYSVARNTEGSIIGYIGWWVTEQKVATIMHIAVAKRQRGGGVGKSLLEFACNHAIECNCEMMQLQVRSKNTSARSFYRSCGFDEISTNRDYYTSPEDDAVFMQKSLMK
;
A
#
# COMPACT_ATOMS: atom_id res chain seq x y z
N MET A 1 9.35 -27.84 -5.25
CA MET A 1 9.88 -28.08 -3.89
C MET A 1 8.81 -28.85 -3.12
N HIS A 2 8.99 -30.17 -2.87
CA HIS A 2 8.03 -30.94 -2.09
C HIS A 2 8.14 -30.51 -0.63
N TRP A 3 7.24 -29.67 -0.22
CA TRP A 3 6.96 -29.41 1.19
C TRP A 3 6.46 -30.73 1.82
N GLY A 4 6.89 -31.05 3.03
CA GLY A 4 6.29 -32.15 3.78
C GLY A 4 4.80 -31.80 4.02
N ARG A 5 3.93 -32.34 3.19
CA ARG A 5 2.48 -32.02 3.12
C ARG A 5 1.82 -31.99 4.50
N LYS A 6 2.18 -32.94 5.37
CA LYS A 6 1.60 -33.04 6.72
C LYS A 6 1.98 -31.90 7.67
N GLU A 7 3.17 -31.29 7.51
CA GLU A 7 3.59 -30.18 8.36
C GLU A 7 2.98 -28.85 7.94
N ILE A 8 2.79 -28.64 6.63
CA ILE A 8 2.08 -27.46 6.11
C ILE A 8 0.61 -27.50 6.55
N ASP A 9 -0.03 -28.66 6.40
CA ASP A 9 -1.44 -28.83 6.78
C ASP A 9 -1.62 -28.59 8.29
N LYS A 10 -0.70 -29.05 9.14
CA LYS A 10 -0.73 -28.81 10.58
C LYS A 10 -0.57 -27.31 10.91
N VAL A 11 0.39 -26.63 10.28
CA VAL A 11 0.60 -25.17 10.47
C VAL A 11 -0.62 -24.39 10.03
N ALA A 12 -1.25 -24.79 8.93
CA ALA A 12 -2.46 -24.15 8.43
C ALA A 12 -3.63 -24.25 9.41
N ILE A 13 -3.85 -25.45 9.98
CA ILE A 13 -4.91 -25.69 10.96
C ILE A 13 -4.63 -24.89 12.25
N GLU A 14 -3.41 -24.92 12.77
CA GLU A 14 -3.02 -24.18 13.97
C GLU A 14 -3.13 -22.65 13.78
N SER A 15 -2.92 -22.16 12.56
CA SER A 15 -2.99 -20.73 12.25
C SER A 15 -4.40 -20.25 11.85
N ALA A 16 -5.36 -21.15 11.69
CA ALA A 16 -6.70 -20.81 11.22
C ALA A 16 -7.45 -19.88 12.17
N THR A 17 -7.25 -20.02 13.49
CA THR A 17 -7.90 -19.14 14.49
C THR A 17 -7.62 -17.67 14.23
N THR A 18 -6.37 -17.32 13.95
CA THR A 18 -5.97 -15.92 13.65
C THR A 18 -6.59 -15.41 12.36
N ASP A 19 -6.83 -16.30 11.39
CA ASP A 19 -7.50 -15.93 10.14
C ASP A 19 -8.97 -15.64 10.40
N TYR A 20 -9.66 -16.48 11.20
CA TYR A 20 -11.08 -16.27 11.54
C TYR A 20 -11.30 -14.96 12.30
N GLU A 21 -10.41 -14.63 13.23
CA GLU A 21 -10.46 -13.33 13.93
C GLU A 21 -10.27 -12.14 12.96
N ALA A 22 -9.39 -12.27 11.96
CA ALA A 22 -9.23 -11.26 10.93
C ALA A 22 -10.46 -11.16 10.02
N PHE A 23 -11.10 -12.29 9.69
CA PHE A 23 -12.34 -12.31 8.90
C PHE A 23 -13.53 -11.74 9.67
N GLU A 24 -13.61 -12.00 10.98
CA GLU A 24 -14.59 -11.36 11.86
C GLU A 24 -14.38 -9.83 11.91
N ALA A 25 -13.13 -9.40 12.06
CA ALA A 25 -12.77 -7.97 12.13
C ALA A 25 -13.16 -7.18 10.86
N ILE A 26 -13.13 -7.80 9.68
CA ILE A 26 -13.60 -7.19 8.43
C ILE A 26 -15.11 -7.39 8.18
N GLY A 27 -15.80 -8.15 9.04
CA GLY A 27 -17.23 -8.43 8.91
C GLY A 27 -17.57 -9.38 7.75
N LEU A 28 -16.72 -10.38 7.45
CA LEU A 28 -16.89 -11.27 6.30
C LEU A 28 -18.28 -11.97 6.29
N GLU A 29 -18.80 -12.40 7.44
CA GLU A 29 -20.09 -13.08 7.55
C GLU A 29 -21.29 -12.20 7.15
N ALA A 30 -21.13 -10.87 7.23
CA ALA A 30 -22.18 -9.93 6.87
C ALA A 30 -22.20 -9.55 5.37
N ILE A 31 -21.21 -9.99 4.59
CA ILE A 31 -21.12 -9.70 3.16
C ILE A 31 -21.94 -10.74 2.39
N GLU A 32 -23.09 -10.36 1.87
CA GLU A 32 -23.92 -11.26 1.06
C GLU A 32 -23.26 -11.55 -0.29
N ASN A 33 -23.23 -12.83 -0.69
CA ASN A 33 -22.63 -13.29 -1.95
C ASN A 33 -21.17 -12.84 -2.13
N ALA A 34 -20.38 -12.91 -1.07
CA ALA A 34 -19.00 -12.46 -1.06
C ALA A 34 -18.15 -13.12 -2.14
N ALA A 35 -17.34 -12.32 -2.82
CA ALA A 35 -16.31 -12.76 -3.77
C ALA A 35 -14.92 -12.58 -3.17
N ILE A 36 -14.16 -13.66 -3.07
CA ILE A 36 -12.84 -13.70 -2.43
C ILE A 36 -11.75 -13.93 -3.49
N LEU A 37 -10.63 -13.22 -3.37
CA LEU A 37 -9.40 -13.49 -4.10
C LEU A 37 -8.31 -13.91 -3.09
N ASP A 38 -7.80 -15.12 -3.21
CA ASP A 38 -6.65 -15.62 -2.44
C ASP A 38 -5.39 -15.54 -3.32
N MET A 39 -4.54 -14.56 -3.05
CA MET A 39 -3.27 -14.38 -3.76
C MET A 39 -2.17 -15.21 -3.10
N GLY A 40 -1.64 -16.21 -3.85
CA GLY A 40 -0.67 -17.18 -3.38
C GLY A 40 -1.32 -18.37 -2.67
N CYS A 41 -2.34 -18.93 -3.29
CA CYS A 41 -3.12 -20.04 -2.76
C CYS A 41 -2.37 -21.38 -2.69
N PHE A 42 -1.20 -21.48 -3.35
CA PHE A 42 -0.39 -22.69 -3.46
C PHE A 42 -1.25 -23.91 -3.90
N ASP A 43 -1.28 -24.99 -3.10
CA ASP A 43 -2.05 -26.20 -3.40
C ASP A 43 -3.54 -26.14 -2.97
N GLY A 44 -4.04 -24.96 -2.66
CA GLY A 44 -5.45 -24.70 -2.33
C GLY A 44 -5.92 -25.20 -0.97
N PHE A 45 -5.07 -25.89 -0.19
CA PHE A 45 -5.49 -26.47 1.11
C PHE A 45 -5.99 -25.39 2.05
N ASN A 46 -5.18 -24.34 2.25
CA ASN A 46 -5.55 -23.22 3.12
C ASN A 46 -6.78 -22.48 2.63
N THR A 47 -6.89 -22.25 1.33
CA THR A 47 -8.02 -21.57 0.70
C THR A 47 -9.31 -22.30 0.99
N VAL A 48 -9.35 -23.62 0.73
CA VAL A 48 -10.54 -24.43 0.98
C VAL A 48 -10.86 -24.52 2.48
N LEU A 49 -9.84 -24.79 3.33
CA LEU A 49 -10.01 -24.88 4.78
C LEU A 49 -10.69 -23.64 5.36
N LYS A 50 -10.30 -22.46 4.89
CA LYS A 50 -10.71 -21.18 5.47
C LYS A 50 -12.03 -20.66 4.90
N PHE A 51 -12.31 -20.87 3.62
CA PHE A 51 -13.45 -20.25 2.95
C PHE A 51 -14.62 -21.19 2.70
N ALA A 52 -14.40 -22.51 2.64
CA ALA A 52 -15.51 -23.46 2.45
C ALA A 52 -16.59 -23.42 3.55
N PRO A 53 -16.26 -23.16 4.84
CA PRO A 53 -17.26 -23.09 5.90
C PRO A 53 -18.26 -21.91 5.79
N TYR A 54 -18.00 -20.91 4.96
CA TYR A 54 -18.83 -19.72 4.84
C TYR A 54 -19.88 -19.89 3.74
N ASP A 55 -21.16 -19.98 4.10
CA ASP A 55 -22.26 -20.15 3.15
C ASP A 55 -22.58 -18.86 2.38
N ASN A 56 -22.22 -17.70 2.90
CA ASN A 56 -22.38 -16.38 2.28
C ASN A 56 -21.35 -16.07 1.19
N ILE A 57 -20.34 -16.92 0.99
CA ILE A 57 -19.36 -16.77 -0.09
C ILE A 57 -19.92 -17.40 -1.37
N SER A 58 -20.02 -16.59 -2.42
CA SER A 58 -20.47 -17.03 -3.75
C SER A 58 -19.34 -17.45 -4.68
N LYS A 59 -18.12 -16.91 -4.45
CA LYS A 59 -16.97 -17.11 -5.35
C LYS A 59 -15.66 -17.04 -4.57
N VAL A 60 -14.76 -17.98 -4.83
CA VAL A 60 -13.37 -17.94 -4.37
C VAL A 60 -12.46 -18.18 -5.58
N VAL A 61 -11.54 -17.24 -5.82
CA VAL A 61 -10.49 -17.38 -6.83
C VAL A 61 -9.16 -17.51 -6.12
N GLY A 62 -8.48 -18.64 -6.26
CA GLY A 62 -7.11 -18.82 -5.81
C GLY A 62 -6.15 -18.61 -6.97
N ILE A 63 -5.11 -17.80 -6.76
CA ILE A 63 -4.05 -17.61 -7.74
C ILE A 63 -2.68 -17.98 -7.16
N ASP A 64 -1.84 -18.61 -7.98
CA ASP A 64 -0.47 -18.94 -7.64
C ASP A 64 0.37 -19.03 -8.92
N PRO A 65 1.65 -18.65 -8.93
CA PRO A 65 2.52 -18.83 -10.10
C PRO A 65 2.92 -20.30 -10.35
N GLU A 66 2.82 -21.18 -9.35
CA GLU A 66 3.26 -22.57 -9.40
C GLU A 66 2.19 -23.50 -10.00
N GLU A 67 2.37 -23.89 -11.25
CA GLU A 67 1.41 -24.74 -11.99
C GLU A 67 1.19 -26.11 -11.33
N GLU A 68 2.25 -26.76 -10.82
CA GLU A 68 2.15 -28.04 -10.11
C GLU A 68 1.29 -27.94 -8.85
N ALA A 69 1.42 -26.84 -8.10
CA ALA A 69 0.63 -26.60 -6.91
C ALA A 69 -0.85 -26.41 -7.25
N LEU A 70 -1.15 -25.65 -8.31
CA LEU A 70 -2.53 -25.46 -8.77
C LEU A 70 -3.16 -26.77 -9.29
N GLY A 71 -2.38 -27.66 -9.88
CA GLY A 71 -2.84 -29.01 -10.24
C GLY A 71 -3.35 -29.82 -9.03
N LEU A 72 -2.73 -29.59 -7.86
CA LEU A 72 -3.22 -30.16 -6.58
C LEU A 72 -4.45 -29.42 -6.05
N ALA A 73 -4.48 -28.09 -6.19
CA ALA A 73 -5.61 -27.26 -5.73
C ALA A 73 -6.92 -27.67 -6.42
N ILE A 74 -6.90 -27.94 -7.71
CA ILE A 74 -8.05 -28.44 -8.50
C ILE A 74 -8.62 -29.73 -7.90
N GLN A 75 -7.77 -30.60 -7.34
CA GLN A 75 -8.17 -31.88 -6.75
C GLN A 75 -8.67 -31.75 -5.29
N ARG A 76 -8.54 -30.58 -4.65
CA ARG A 76 -8.86 -30.36 -3.25
C ARG A 76 -10.36 -30.29 -2.96
N THR A 77 -11.13 -29.76 -3.92
CA THR A 77 -12.56 -29.58 -3.74
C THR A 77 -13.30 -29.64 -5.08
N ASN A 78 -14.53 -30.17 -5.02
CA ASN A 78 -15.50 -30.12 -6.13
C ASN A 78 -16.54 -29.01 -5.93
N ASP A 79 -16.36 -28.16 -4.92
CA ASP A 79 -17.25 -27.04 -4.65
C ASP A 79 -17.16 -26.02 -5.80
N PRO A 80 -18.27 -25.76 -6.53
CA PRO A 80 -18.26 -24.91 -7.72
C PRO A 80 -17.93 -23.45 -7.42
N ARG A 81 -17.93 -23.05 -6.15
CA ARG A 81 -17.53 -21.69 -5.74
C ARG A 81 -16.05 -21.43 -5.94
N PHE A 82 -15.20 -22.49 -5.95
CA PHE A 82 -13.75 -22.36 -6.04
C PHE A 82 -13.25 -22.47 -7.48
N SER A 83 -12.34 -21.60 -7.84
CA SER A 83 -11.63 -21.60 -9.12
C SER A 83 -10.17 -21.23 -8.92
N TRP A 84 -9.31 -21.71 -9.83
CA TRP A 84 -7.87 -21.57 -9.71
C TRP A 84 -7.28 -21.00 -10.99
N ALA A 85 -6.30 -20.10 -10.86
CA ALA A 85 -5.63 -19.48 -12.01
C ALA A 85 -4.13 -19.34 -11.79
N GLN A 86 -3.35 -19.64 -12.81
CA GLN A 86 -1.90 -19.41 -12.78
C GLN A 86 -1.61 -17.93 -13.01
N ALA A 87 -1.16 -17.24 -11.97
CA ALA A 87 -0.80 -15.83 -12.03
C ALA A 87 0.05 -15.42 -10.82
N SER A 88 0.86 -14.36 -10.97
CA SER A 88 1.50 -13.70 -9.84
C SER A 88 0.56 -12.64 -9.22
N ALA A 89 0.76 -12.36 -7.93
CA ALA A 89 -0.02 -11.36 -7.21
C ALA A 89 0.17 -9.94 -7.77
N GLU A 90 1.37 -9.64 -8.31
CA GLU A 90 1.69 -8.35 -8.90
C GLU A 90 0.92 -8.07 -10.20
N SER A 91 0.68 -9.11 -11.00
CA SER A 91 0.21 -8.97 -12.38
C SER A 91 -1.16 -9.60 -12.66
N TYR A 92 -1.80 -10.23 -11.66
CA TYR A 92 -3.12 -10.83 -11.86
C TYR A 92 -4.10 -9.80 -12.39
N ASN A 93 -4.72 -10.14 -13.53
CA ASN A 93 -5.62 -9.26 -14.24
C ASN A 93 -7.05 -9.82 -14.23
N ALA A 94 -7.91 -9.19 -13.45
CA ALA A 94 -9.35 -9.33 -13.49
C ALA A 94 -9.98 -7.94 -13.60
N ALA A 95 -11.29 -7.88 -13.82
CA ALA A 95 -12.00 -6.60 -13.86
C ALA A 95 -11.82 -5.84 -12.53
N ASP A 96 -11.71 -4.53 -12.59
CA ASP A 96 -11.64 -3.68 -11.41
C ASP A 96 -12.88 -3.88 -10.53
N SER A 97 -12.71 -3.72 -9.22
CA SER A 97 -13.83 -3.82 -8.26
C SER A 97 -14.61 -5.15 -8.33
N SER A 98 -13.88 -6.27 -8.50
CA SER A 98 -14.46 -7.62 -8.66
C SER A 98 -14.60 -8.41 -7.37
N PHE A 99 -13.86 -8.04 -6.32
CA PHE A 99 -13.78 -8.82 -5.09
C PHE A 99 -14.16 -8.01 -3.86
N ASP A 100 -14.80 -8.67 -2.92
CA ASP A 100 -15.14 -8.10 -1.61
C ASP A 100 -13.96 -8.23 -0.64
N VAL A 101 -13.18 -9.33 -0.76
CA VAL A 101 -12.01 -9.57 0.06
C VAL A 101 -10.84 -10.04 -0.81
N VAL A 102 -9.67 -9.46 -0.58
CA VAL A 102 -8.37 -9.97 -1.05
C VAL A 102 -7.60 -10.51 0.15
N TYR A 103 -7.16 -11.75 0.06
CA TYR A 103 -6.46 -12.46 1.13
C TYR A 103 -5.06 -12.87 0.68
N LEU A 104 -4.06 -12.68 1.55
CA LEU A 104 -2.67 -13.10 1.34
C LEU A 104 -2.13 -13.74 2.63
N SER A 105 -1.88 -15.04 2.61
CA SER A 105 -1.32 -15.75 3.76
C SER A 105 0.12 -16.17 3.53
N HIS A 106 1.05 -15.51 4.20
CA HIS A 106 2.50 -15.76 4.09
C HIS A 106 3.05 -15.67 2.65
N VAL A 107 2.49 -14.79 1.83
CA VAL A 107 2.87 -14.54 0.44
C VAL A 107 3.53 -13.18 0.29
N PHE A 108 2.96 -12.14 0.90
CA PHE A 108 3.37 -10.76 0.72
C PHE A 108 4.86 -10.50 1.00
N GLN A 109 5.49 -11.27 1.89
CA GLN A 109 6.93 -11.19 2.13
C GLN A 109 7.78 -11.73 0.97
N HIS A 110 7.24 -12.61 0.11
CA HIS A 110 7.99 -13.31 -0.95
C HIS A 110 7.92 -12.60 -2.31
N VAL A 111 6.95 -11.73 -2.54
CA VAL A 111 6.78 -11.02 -3.82
C VAL A 111 7.92 -10.03 -4.05
N GLU A 112 8.25 -9.77 -5.32
CA GLU A 112 9.32 -8.85 -5.70
C GLU A 112 8.91 -7.40 -5.43
N ASP A 113 7.78 -6.98 -6.00
CA ASP A 113 7.25 -5.63 -5.83
C ASP A 113 6.01 -5.62 -4.93
N LYS A 114 6.24 -5.37 -3.65
CA LYS A 114 5.18 -5.32 -2.62
C LYS A 114 4.19 -4.18 -2.84
N GLN A 115 4.66 -3.06 -3.39
CA GLN A 115 3.78 -1.94 -3.70
C GLN A 115 2.88 -2.26 -4.90
N ALA A 116 3.39 -2.94 -5.92
CA ALA A 116 2.58 -3.38 -7.05
C ALA A 116 1.46 -4.34 -6.59
N VAL A 117 1.76 -5.28 -5.66
CA VAL A 117 0.73 -6.17 -5.09
C VAL A 117 -0.32 -5.38 -4.32
N ALA A 118 0.08 -4.44 -3.47
CA ALA A 118 -0.87 -3.60 -2.72
C ALA A 118 -1.77 -2.77 -3.66
N ASN A 119 -1.18 -2.17 -4.69
CA ASN A 119 -1.91 -1.40 -5.71
C ASN A 119 -2.88 -2.29 -6.52
N ASN A 120 -2.45 -3.50 -6.90
CA ASN A 120 -3.28 -4.45 -7.62
C ASN A 120 -4.45 -4.95 -6.76
N ALA A 121 -4.19 -5.28 -5.49
CA ALA A 121 -5.24 -5.64 -4.54
C ALA A 121 -6.27 -4.51 -4.37
N PHE A 122 -5.80 -3.26 -4.24
CA PHE A 122 -6.67 -2.09 -4.16
C PHE A 122 -7.56 -1.93 -5.41
N ARG A 123 -6.98 -2.09 -6.60
CA ARG A 123 -7.72 -2.03 -7.87
C ARG A 123 -8.82 -3.10 -7.95
N LEU A 124 -8.48 -4.33 -7.56
CA LEU A 124 -9.37 -5.49 -7.67
C LEU A 124 -10.49 -5.50 -6.64
N LEU A 125 -10.31 -4.85 -5.49
CA LEU A 125 -11.34 -4.73 -4.46
C LEU A 125 -12.47 -3.78 -4.88
N LYS A 126 -13.70 -4.16 -4.55
CA LYS A 126 -14.86 -3.29 -4.60
C LYS A 126 -14.69 -2.11 -3.63
N PRO A 127 -15.34 -0.95 -3.86
CA PRO A 127 -15.48 0.07 -2.81
C PRO A 127 -16.03 -0.55 -1.52
N GLY A 128 -15.41 -0.25 -0.38
CA GLY A 128 -15.72 -0.86 0.91
C GLY A 128 -15.16 -2.27 1.13
N GLY A 129 -14.55 -2.89 0.12
CA GLY A 129 -13.91 -4.20 0.23
C GLY A 129 -12.64 -4.17 1.10
N SER A 130 -12.23 -5.32 1.60
CA SER A 130 -11.15 -5.43 2.57
C SER A 130 -9.99 -6.28 2.06
N ILE A 131 -8.77 -5.92 2.47
CA ILE A 131 -7.60 -6.77 2.34
C ILE A 131 -7.24 -7.38 3.69
N VAL A 132 -6.82 -8.64 3.68
CA VAL A 132 -6.29 -9.35 4.85
C VAL A 132 -4.92 -9.90 4.48
N ILE A 133 -3.88 -9.46 5.17
CA ILE A 133 -2.51 -9.94 4.99
C ILE A 133 -2.04 -10.62 6.26
N LYS A 134 -1.55 -11.85 6.10
CA LYS A 134 -0.89 -12.59 7.16
C LYS A 134 0.59 -12.76 6.84
N THR A 135 1.45 -12.33 7.73
CA THR A 135 2.90 -12.36 7.55
C THR A 135 3.62 -12.46 8.90
N PHE A 136 4.93 -12.39 8.89
CA PHE A 136 5.75 -12.38 10.10
C PHE A 136 6.85 -11.31 10.02
N ASP A 137 7.50 -11.04 11.16
CA ASP A 137 8.63 -10.13 11.24
C ASP A 137 9.70 -10.72 12.16
N ASP A 138 10.83 -11.13 11.57
CA ASP A 138 11.93 -11.75 12.34
C ASP A 138 12.60 -10.73 13.28
N SER A 139 12.54 -9.43 12.98
CA SER A 139 13.09 -8.39 13.87
C SER A 139 12.29 -8.16 15.14
N CYS A 140 11.04 -8.64 15.18
CA CYS A 140 10.15 -8.56 16.34
C CYS A 140 10.14 -9.83 17.19
N LYS A 141 11.01 -10.80 16.91
CA LYS A 141 11.16 -12.01 17.73
C LYS A 141 12.04 -11.74 18.95
N ILE A 142 11.73 -12.40 20.04
CA ILE A 142 12.47 -12.31 21.30
C ILE A 142 13.15 -13.65 21.57
N SER A 143 14.39 -13.60 22.03
CA SER A 143 15.16 -14.77 22.44
C SER A 143 15.97 -14.39 23.70
N TYR A 144 15.75 -15.10 24.82
CA TYR A 144 16.45 -14.82 26.06
C TYR A 144 16.61 -16.10 26.91
N PRO A 145 17.82 -16.41 27.41
CA PRO A 145 19.07 -15.74 27.03
C PRO A 145 19.43 -15.99 25.55
N ASP A 146 20.08 -15.02 24.90
CA ASP A 146 20.68 -15.20 23.58
C ASP A 146 22.20 -14.95 23.67
N PRO A 147 22.94 -15.92 24.26
CA PRO A 147 24.37 -15.79 24.46
C PRO A 147 25.07 -15.67 23.11
N LYS A 148 26.03 -14.74 23.02
CA LYS A 148 26.74 -14.43 21.77
C LYS A 148 25.84 -14.04 20.60
N GLN A 149 24.59 -13.64 20.85
CA GLN A 149 23.61 -13.24 19.84
C GLN A 149 23.39 -14.34 18.76
N ILE A 150 23.23 -15.60 19.21
CA ILE A 150 23.06 -16.78 18.34
C ILE A 150 21.91 -16.56 17.36
N MET A 151 20.71 -16.23 17.86
CA MET A 151 19.54 -16.03 17.01
C MET A 151 19.75 -14.86 16.02
N LYS A 152 20.27 -13.73 16.49
CA LYS A 152 20.54 -12.56 15.65
C LYS A 152 21.54 -12.87 14.54
N ARG A 153 22.63 -13.59 14.86
CA ARG A 153 23.64 -13.97 13.88
C ARG A 153 23.09 -14.97 12.87
N LEU A 154 22.36 -15.99 13.34
CA LEU A 154 21.71 -16.98 12.51
C LEU A 154 20.76 -16.33 11.50
N PHE A 155 19.90 -15.41 11.96
CA PHE A 155 18.93 -14.73 11.10
C PHE A 155 19.62 -13.83 10.09
N SER A 156 20.68 -13.12 10.49
CA SER A 156 21.47 -12.31 9.56
C SER A 156 22.09 -13.14 8.43
N ILE A 157 22.69 -14.32 8.75
CA ILE A 157 23.23 -15.21 7.73
C ILE A 157 22.11 -15.77 6.85
N TYR A 158 20.99 -16.16 7.43
CA TYR A 158 19.84 -16.66 6.67
C TYR A 158 19.33 -15.62 5.66
N GLU A 159 19.11 -14.40 6.09
CA GLU A 159 18.59 -13.31 5.26
C GLU A 159 19.56 -12.90 4.16
N THR A 160 20.86 -12.79 4.48
CA THR A 160 21.86 -12.26 3.54
C THR A 160 22.54 -13.30 2.67
N GLN A 161 22.57 -14.58 3.09
CA GLN A 161 23.34 -15.62 2.43
C GLN A 161 22.51 -16.84 1.99
N VAL A 162 21.42 -17.17 2.67
CA VAL A 162 20.60 -18.33 2.31
C VAL A 162 19.46 -17.94 1.37
N LEU A 163 18.65 -16.97 1.75
CA LEU A 163 17.48 -16.55 0.96
C LEU A 163 17.82 -16.10 -0.47
N PRO A 164 18.86 -15.25 -0.70
CA PRO A 164 19.17 -14.77 -2.05
C PRO A 164 19.64 -15.87 -3.02
N ARG A 165 20.12 -17.01 -2.49
CA ARG A 165 20.62 -18.13 -3.28
C ARG A 165 19.56 -19.14 -3.68
N THR A 166 18.32 -18.92 -3.28
CA THR A 166 17.20 -19.81 -3.60
C THR A 166 16.20 -19.05 -4.46
N GLU A 167 15.90 -19.54 -5.66
CA GLU A 167 15.06 -18.87 -6.65
C GLU A 167 13.72 -18.40 -6.06
N HIS A 168 13.04 -19.28 -5.33
CA HIS A 168 11.72 -18.97 -4.75
C HIS A 168 11.76 -18.06 -3.52
N THR A 169 12.94 -17.73 -2.98
CA THR A 169 13.07 -16.89 -1.78
C THR A 169 13.94 -15.66 -1.97
N ARG A 170 14.47 -15.44 -3.16
CA ARG A 170 15.40 -14.33 -3.43
C ARG A 170 14.85 -12.95 -3.11
N TYR A 171 13.54 -12.76 -3.20
CA TYR A 171 12.84 -11.50 -2.89
C TYR A 171 12.23 -11.48 -1.48
N THR A 172 12.48 -12.53 -0.68
CA THR A 172 11.87 -12.67 0.63
C THR A 172 12.39 -11.62 1.61
N ASP A 173 11.49 -10.78 2.10
CA ASP A 173 11.74 -9.86 3.20
C ASP A 173 11.22 -10.47 4.50
N ARG A 174 12.14 -10.90 5.36
CA ARG A 174 11.81 -11.51 6.66
C ARG A 174 11.38 -10.50 7.71
N ASN A 175 11.53 -9.19 7.44
CA ASN A 175 11.16 -8.09 8.31
C ASN A 175 9.98 -7.30 7.71
N ASN A 176 9.04 -8.01 7.07
CA ASN A 176 7.96 -7.42 6.29
C ASN A 176 6.77 -6.96 7.14
N GLY A 177 6.50 -7.60 8.28
CA GLY A 177 5.28 -7.35 9.07
C GLY A 177 5.05 -5.88 9.40
N LYS A 178 6.05 -5.20 9.94
CA LYS A 178 5.99 -3.77 10.30
C LYS A 178 5.93 -2.82 9.10
N LYS A 179 6.27 -3.29 7.88
CA LYS A 179 6.28 -2.47 6.66
C LYS A 179 4.94 -2.51 5.92
N CYS A 180 4.16 -3.59 6.10
CA CYS A 180 2.88 -3.76 5.40
C CYS A 180 1.92 -2.58 5.51
N PRO A 181 1.69 -1.97 6.70
CA PRO A 181 0.82 -0.81 6.81
C PRO A 181 1.22 0.35 5.89
N GLY A 182 2.53 0.56 5.69
CA GLY A 182 3.05 1.60 4.79
C GLY A 182 2.69 1.34 3.32
N TYR A 183 2.82 0.10 2.85
CA TYR A 183 2.44 -0.26 1.48
C TYR A 183 0.93 -0.12 1.26
N LEU A 184 0.12 -0.52 2.24
CA LEU A 184 -1.34 -0.40 2.16
C LEU A 184 -1.78 1.06 2.17
N SER A 185 -1.22 1.88 3.08
CA SER A 185 -1.49 3.32 3.11
C SER A 185 -1.10 4.00 1.79
N THR A 186 0.05 3.65 1.21
CA THR A 186 0.50 4.17 -0.09
C THR A 186 -0.43 3.76 -1.24
N ALA A 187 -1.05 2.58 -1.16
CA ALA A 187 -2.03 2.13 -2.15
C ALA A 187 -3.42 2.80 -2.00
N GLY A 188 -3.67 3.52 -0.90
CA GLY A 188 -4.92 4.22 -0.64
C GLY A 188 -5.89 3.49 0.28
N PHE A 189 -5.46 2.43 0.96
CA PHE A 189 -6.27 1.76 1.97
C PHE A 189 -6.42 2.62 3.22
N GLU A 190 -7.59 2.53 3.85
CA GLU A 190 -7.95 3.17 5.12
C GLU A 190 -8.27 2.10 6.19
N GLU A 191 -8.56 2.54 7.41
CA GLU A 191 -8.88 1.64 8.53
C GLU A 191 -7.85 0.51 8.71
N ILE A 192 -6.56 0.84 8.50
CA ILE A 192 -5.48 -0.15 8.61
C ILE A 192 -5.33 -0.57 10.07
N THR A 193 -5.54 -1.85 10.34
CA THR A 193 -5.35 -2.44 11.66
C THR A 193 -4.21 -3.45 11.64
N LEU A 194 -3.56 -3.60 12.77
CA LEU A 194 -2.47 -4.54 12.96
C LEU A 194 -2.70 -5.32 14.27
N LYS A 195 -2.85 -6.64 14.16
CA LYS A 195 -2.82 -7.56 15.28
C LYS A 195 -1.54 -8.39 15.23
N ILE A 196 -0.91 -8.56 16.37
CA ILE A 196 0.28 -9.40 16.51
C ILE A 196 -0.06 -10.57 17.43
N ASP A 197 -0.11 -11.76 16.88
CA ASP A 197 -0.23 -12.98 17.65
C ASP A 197 1.16 -13.52 17.97
N THR A 198 1.33 -14.03 19.17
CA THR A 198 2.60 -14.55 19.65
C THR A 198 2.49 -16.03 20.02
N THR A 199 3.55 -16.74 19.75
CA THR A 199 3.77 -18.12 20.26
C THR A 199 5.09 -18.11 21.00
N ASP A 200 5.10 -18.62 22.24
CA ASP A 200 6.29 -18.61 23.09
C ASP A 200 6.63 -20.00 23.61
N THR A 201 7.77 -20.10 24.32
CA THR A 201 8.27 -21.32 24.96
C THR A 201 7.89 -21.44 26.44
N LEU A 202 7.18 -20.44 27.02
CA LEU A 202 6.81 -20.45 28.42
C LEU A 202 5.87 -21.61 28.76
N ASN A 203 6.11 -22.22 29.92
CA ASN A 203 5.29 -23.31 30.44
C ASN A 203 5.10 -24.51 29.50
N LYS A 204 5.99 -24.67 28.53
CA LYS A 204 5.97 -25.78 27.57
C LYS A 204 6.95 -26.87 27.98
N SER A 205 6.58 -28.13 27.70
CA SER A 205 7.53 -29.25 27.84
C SER A 205 8.71 -29.11 26.86
N VAL A 206 9.81 -29.79 27.14
CA VAL A 206 10.98 -29.85 26.22
C VAL A 206 10.54 -30.32 24.83
N ALA A 207 9.65 -31.33 24.79
CA ALA A 207 9.12 -31.84 23.52
C ALA A 207 8.36 -30.78 22.72
N ASP A 208 7.50 -29.99 23.39
CA ASP A 208 6.75 -28.91 22.74
C ASP A 208 7.67 -27.76 22.28
N ARG A 209 8.68 -27.42 23.09
CA ARG A 209 9.69 -26.42 22.72
C ARG A 209 10.49 -26.85 21.49
N LEU A 210 10.91 -28.12 21.42
CA LEU A 210 11.60 -28.67 20.25
C LEU A 210 10.68 -28.77 19.03
N ALA A 211 9.39 -29.03 19.21
CA ALA A 211 8.42 -28.97 18.12
C ALA A 211 8.32 -27.55 17.53
N LEU A 212 8.30 -26.51 18.38
CA LEU A 212 8.36 -25.11 17.95
C LEU A 212 9.68 -24.80 17.21
N PHE A 213 10.84 -25.24 17.76
CA PHE A 213 12.12 -25.08 17.12
C PHE A 213 12.13 -25.70 15.72
N ASN A 214 11.66 -26.94 15.57
CA ASN A 214 11.57 -27.64 14.30
C ASN A 214 10.70 -26.89 13.28
N ARG A 215 9.56 -26.33 13.73
CA ARG A 215 8.68 -25.48 12.92
C ARG A 215 9.40 -24.23 12.42
N TYR A 216 10.09 -23.49 13.30
CA TYR A 216 10.81 -22.27 12.95
C TYR A 216 12.01 -22.50 12.05
N THR A 217 12.66 -23.66 12.15
CA THR A 217 13.88 -23.99 11.42
C THR A 217 13.66 -24.84 10.17
N TYR A 218 12.44 -25.31 9.91
CA TYR A 218 12.14 -26.20 8.79
C TYR A 218 12.76 -25.74 7.47
N PHE A 219 12.56 -24.46 7.12
CA PHE A 219 13.17 -23.87 5.91
C PHE A 219 14.62 -23.45 6.10
N ARG A 220 15.00 -23.06 7.32
CA ARG A 220 16.33 -22.58 7.64
C ARG A 220 17.38 -23.68 7.60
N ARG A 221 16.99 -24.94 7.72
CA ARG A 221 17.91 -26.10 7.64
C ARG A 221 18.40 -26.39 6.21
N LYS A 222 17.84 -25.78 5.19
CA LYS A 222 18.26 -25.96 3.79
C LYS A 222 19.41 -25.00 3.48
N ILE A 223 20.64 -25.53 3.54
CA ILE A 223 21.85 -24.76 3.22
C ILE A 223 22.07 -24.83 1.71
N PRO A 224 22.21 -23.70 1.00
CA PRO A 224 22.51 -23.68 -0.42
C PRO A 224 23.87 -24.36 -0.71
N LYS A 225 23.96 -25.14 -1.80
CA LYS A 225 25.18 -25.89 -2.18
C LYS A 225 26.35 -24.96 -2.55
N ASP A 226 26.06 -23.75 -3.02
CA ASP A 226 27.03 -22.72 -3.41
C ASP A 226 27.43 -21.77 -2.27
N MET A 227 26.97 -22.06 -1.04
CA MET A 227 27.35 -21.29 0.14
C MET A 227 28.82 -21.59 0.51
N PRO A 228 29.64 -20.56 0.85
CA PRO A 228 31.04 -20.80 1.28
C PRO A 228 31.10 -21.79 2.45
N THR A 229 31.99 -22.78 2.37
CA THR A 229 32.08 -23.90 3.32
C THR A 229 32.25 -23.44 4.77
N THR A 230 33.04 -22.39 5.00
CA THR A 230 33.27 -21.83 6.35
C THR A 230 32.00 -21.23 6.92
N LEU A 231 31.21 -20.52 6.08
CA LEU A 231 29.96 -19.90 6.48
C LEU A 231 28.83 -20.92 6.65
N ALA A 232 28.79 -21.96 5.81
CA ALA A 232 27.86 -23.07 5.93
C ALA A 232 28.09 -23.84 7.26
N LYS A 233 29.34 -24.01 7.63
CA LYS A 233 29.71 -24.62 8.92
C LYS A 233 29.27 -23.73 10.10
N GLU A 234 29.62 -22.45 10.08
CA GLU A 234 29.16 -21.47 11.10
C GLU A 234 27.64 -21.52 11.25
N TYR A 235 26.92 -21.49 10.13
CA TYR A 235 25.46 -21.51 10.11
C TYR A 235 24.88 -22.77 10.74
N SER A 236 25.44 -23.93 10.44
CA SER A 236 25.04 -25.21 11.04
C SER A 236 25.30 -25.24 12.55
N GLU A 237 26.48 -24.77 12.98
CA GLU A 237 26.85 -24.69 14.40
C GLU A 237 25.90 -23.75 15.17
N LEU A 238 25.49 -22.63 14.57
CA LEU A 238 24.49 -21.71 15.16
C LEU A 238 23.09 -22.33 15.28
N LEU A 239 22.67 -23.14 14.30
CA LEU A 239 21.43 -23.91 14.37
C LEU A 239 21.44 -24.91 15.53
N GLU A 240 22.52 -25.66 15.68
CA GLU A 240 22.71 -26.63 16.77
C GLU A 240 22.71 -25.91 18.13
N GLN A 241 23.46 -24.82 18.27
CA GLN A 241 23.50 -24.03 19.51
C GLN A 241 22.12 -23.45 19.85
N TRP A 242 21.35 -23.03 18.85
CA TRP A 242 20.00 -22.51 19.06
C TRP A 242 19.04 -23.63 19.48
N GLU A 243 19.17 -24.83 18.94
CA GLU A 243 18.42 -26.02 19.37
C GLU A 243 18.68 -26.37 20.84
N GLU A 244 19.94 -26.29 21.28
CA GLU A 244 20.30 -26.53 22.69
C GLU A 244 19.66 -25.52 23.65
N LEU A 245 19.43 -24.25 23.20
CA LEU A 245 18.71 -23.28 24.01
C LEU A 245 17.24 -23.69 24.19
N PHE A 246 16.58 -24.24 23.18
CA PHE A 246 15.20 -24.72 23.30
C PHE A 246 15.02 -25.89 24.28
N LYS A 247 16.08 -26.59 24.61
CA LYS A 247 16.07 -27.67 25.63
C LYS A 247 16.11 -27.12 27.06
N GLN A 248 16.52 -25.86 27.25
CA GLN A 248 16.72 -25.27 28.57
C GLN A 248 15.38 -24.74 29.11
N ASP A 249 15.10 -24.99 30.39
CA ASP A 249 13.83 -24.58 31.02
C ASP A 249 13.69 -23.06 31.20
N ASN A 250 14.81 -22.35 31.28
CA ASN A 250 14.84 -20.89 31.41
C ASN A 250 14.93 -20.15 30.06
N TYR A 251 14.80 -20.86 28.92
CA TYR A 251 14.87 -20.24 27.61
C TYR A 251 13.51 -19.72 27.17
N LEU A 252 13.41 -18.40 26.98
CA LEU A 252 12.28 -17.74 26.37
C LEU A 252 12.55 -17.48 24.89
N HIS A 253 11.73 -18.05 24.03
CA HIS A 253 11.62 -17.62 22.65
C HIS A 253 10.18 -17.20 22.38
N VAL A 254 9.99 -15.99 21.77
CA VAL A 254 8.72 -15.50 21.32
C VAL A 254 8.78 -15.31 19.82
N SER A 255 7.91 -16.00 19.10
CA SER A 255 7.67 -15.83 17.67
C SER A 255 6.38 -15.03 17.47
N ASN A 256 6.23 -14.40 16.31
CA ASN A 256 5.09 -13.56 15.99
C ASN A 256 4.47 -13.93 14.64
N THR A 257 3.19 -13.62 14.53
CA THR A 257 2.44 -13.57 13.28
C THR A 257 1.69 -12.25 13.25
N PHE A 258 1.85 -11.50 12.19
CA PHE A 258 1.17 -10.24 11.95
C PHE A 258 -0.05 -10.51 11.09
N ALA A 259 -1.23 -10.16 11.58
CA ALA A 259 -2.46 -10.10 10.83
C ALA A 259 -2.80 -8.62 10.60
N ILE A 260 -2.79 -8.20 9.35
CA ILE A 260 -3.06 -6.84 8.94
C ILE A 260 -4.36 -6.85 8.14
N THR A 261 -5.32 -6.02 8.54
CA THR A 261 -6.52 -5.77 7.76
C THR A 261 -6.57 -4.31 7.36
N ALA A 262 -7.14 -4.03 6.20
CA ALA A 262 -7.38 -2.67 5.75
C ALA A 262 -8.59 -2.65 4.81
N ARG A 263 -9.22 -1.49 4.67
CA ARG A 263 -10.42 -1.32 3.86
C ARG A 263 -10.16 -0.38 2.69
N LYS A 264 -10.64 -0.75 1.52
CA LYS A 264 -10.78 0.20 0.42
C LYS A 264 -11.93 1.14 0.76
N PRO A 265 -11.78 2.48 0.66
CA PRO A 265 -12.86 3.42 0.92
C PRO A 265 -14.15 3.06 0.20
N GLN A 266 -15.31 3.28 0.85
CA GLN A 266 -16.64 2.99 0.24
C GLN A 266 -17.00 3.93 -0.89
N THR A 267 -16.56 5.16 -0.78
CA THR A 267 -16.58 6.08 -1.91
C THR A 267 -15.31 5.81 -2.70
N GLU A 268 -15.41 5.57 -3.99
CA GLU A 268 -14.27 5.79 -4.85
C GLU A 268 -13.68 7.14 -4.42
N HIS A 269 -12.39 7.12 -4.01
CA HIS A 269 -11.71 8.39 -3.71
C HIS A 269 -12.06 9.37 -4.81
N PRO A 270 -12.35 10.64 -4.49
CA PRO A 270 -12.58 11.64 -5.52
C PRO A 270 -11.46 11.75 -6.56
N ASN A 271 -10.32 11.06 -6.35
CA ASN A 271 -9.30 10.80 -7.39
C ASN A 271 -9.79 9.91 -8.56
N THR A 272 -10.90 9.15 -8.42
CA THR A 272 -11.59 8.58 -9.60
C THR A 272 -12.39 9.62 -10.36
N LEU A 273 -12.70 10.73 -9.72
CA LEU A 273 -13.21 11.94 -10.38
C LEU A 273 -12.10 12.73 -11.08
N PHE A 274 -10.81 12.39 -10.87
CA PHE A 274 -9.75 13.00 -11.67
C PHE A 274 -10.04 12.72 -13.13
N PRO A 275 -10.07 13.73 -14.01
CA PRO A 275 -10.20 13.50 -15.44
C PRO A 275 -9.09 12.54 -15.87
N GLN A 276 -9.41 11.25 -16.02
CA GLN A 276 -8.47 10.21 -16.41
C GLN A 276 -7.87 10.48 -17.80
N LYS A 277 -8.50 11.37 -18.58
CA LYS A 277 -8.04 11.75 -19.91
C LYS A 277 -7.41 13.13 -19.89
N PRO A 278 -6.21 13.26 -20.48
CA PRO A 278 -5.61 14.57 -20.71
C PRO A 278 -6.58 15.50 -21.46
N THR A 279 -6.70 16.73 -20.98
CA THR A 279 -7.51 17.76 -21.66
C THR A 279 -6.59 18.66 -22.48
N ASN A 280 -6.85 18.79 -23.77
CA ASN A 280 -6.13 19.70 -24.64
C ASN A 280 -6.87 21.02 -24.74
N ILE A 281 -6.19 22.12 -24.39
CA ILE A 281 -6.71 23.49 -24.55
C ILE A 281 -5.73 24.22 -25.47
N GLY A 282 -6.05 24.27 -26.75
CA GLY A 282 -5.13 24.75 -27.79
C GLY A 282 -3.87 23.87 -27.87
N SER A 283 -2.70 24.47 -27.67
CA SER A 283 -1.39 23.77 -27.65
C SER A 283 -0.97 23.29 -26.27
N ILE A 284 -1.83 23.46 -25.24
CA ILE A 284 -1.57 23.08 -23.86
C ILE A 284 -2.29 21.78 -23.55
N ARG A 285 -1.54 20.79 -23.03
CA ARG A 285 -2.09 19.54 -22.51
C ARG A 285 -2.10 19.57 -20.99
N ILE A 286 -3.28 19.48 -20.36
CA ILE A 286 -3.42 19.40 -18.91
C ILE A 286 -3.71 17.96 -18.52
N GLU A 287 -2.93 17.45 -17.58
CA GLU A 287 -3.04 16.07 -17.10
C GLU A 287 -2.70 15.96 -15.60
N PRO A 288 -3.10 14.87 -14.92
CA PRO A 288 -2.75 14.65 -13.52
C PRO A 288 -1.25 14.73 -13.27
N MET A 289 -0.85 15.43 -12.21
CA MET A 289 0.52 15.49 -11.74
C MET A 289 0.95 14.13 -11.17
N ARG A 290 2.12 13.66 -11.54
CA ARG A 290 2.75 12.44 -11.04
C ARG A 290 4.02 12.78 -10.26
N GLU A 291 4.48 11.88 -9.42
CA GLU A 291 5.73 12.09 -8.68
C GLU A 291 6.95 12.34 -9.58
N ASN A 292 6.99 11.67 -10.75
CA ASN A 292 8.05 11.90 -11.73
C ASN A 292 8.06 13.32 -12.31
N ASP A 293 6.98 14.07 -12.12
CA ASP A 293 6.84 15.47 -12.55
C ASP A 293 7.46 16.44 -11.55
N LEU A 294 7.66 16.02 -10.30
CA LEU A 294 8.08 16.89 -9.19
C LEU A 294 9.38 17.63 -9.48
N GLY A 295 10.32 17.03 -10.20
CA GLY A 295 11.57 17.71 -10.58
C GLY A 295 11.33 19.01 -11.38
N GLN A 296 10.42 18.96 -12.36
CA GLN A 296 10.07 20.15 -13.17
C GLN A 296 9.12 21.09 -12.42
N VAL A 297 8.16 20.54 -11.66
CA VAL A 297 7.24 21.32 -10.81
C VAL A 297 8.02 22.14 -9.79
N MET A 298 8.98 21.54 -9.10
CA MET A 298 9.82 22.24 -8.12
C MET A 298 10.64 23.37 -8.73
N SER A 299 11.08 23.26 -9.98
CA SER A 299 11.76 24.36 -10.67
C SER A 299 10.83 25.57 -10.83
N ILE A 300 9.55 25.34 -11.14
CA ILE A 300 8.54 26.40 -11.26
C ILE A 300 8.13 26.95 -9.89
N GLU A 301 8.03 26.08 -8.89
CA GLU A 301 7.70 26.42 -7.50
C GLU A 301 8.73 27.40 -6.92
N LEU A 302 10.03 27.03 -6.99
CA LEU A 302 11.14 27.81 -6.47
C LEU A 302 11.27 29.20 -7.12
N GLU A 303 10.92 29.34 -8.41
CA GLU A 303 10.95 30.65 -9.09
C GLU A 303 9.68 31.50 -8.87
N SER A 304 8.62 30.86 -8.33
CA SER A 304 7.29 31.51 -8.21
C SER A 304 6.93 31.94 -6.80
N PHE A 305 7.41 31.24 -5.78
CA PHE A 305 7.02 31.49 -4.38
C PHE A 305 8.24 31.80 -3.49
N PRO A 306 8.14 32.80 -2.60
CA PRO A 306 9.18 33.10 -1.63
C PRO A 306 9.31 32.03 -0.54
N ASP A 307 8.23 31.27 -0.27
CA ASP A 307 8.15 30.17 0.66
C ASP A 307 7.60 28.94 -0.10
N PRO A 308 8.45 28.25 -0.88
CA PRO A 308 8.04 27.14 -1.71
C PRO A 308 7.76 25.88 -0.88
N TRP A 309 6.79 25.09 -1.28
CA TRP A 309 6.58 23.78 -0.68
C TRP A 309 7.74 22.84 -0.97
N ALA A 310 8.05 21.98 -0.01
CA ALA A 310 9.05 20.94 -0.20
C ALA A 310 8.52 19.82 -1.12
N PRO A 311 9.38 19.14 -1.90
CA PRO A 311 8.96 18.03 -2.78
C PRO A 311 8.16 16.96 -2.04
N ILE A 312 8.51 16.68 -0.79
CA ILE A 312 7.82 15.68 0.03
C ILE A 312 6.36 16.09 0.34
N ALA A 313 6.06 17.39 0.44
CA ALA A 313 4.71 17.87 0.66
C ALA A 313 3.82 17.54 -0.56
N TYR A 314 4.30 17.83 -1.77
CA TYR A 314 3.61 17.44 -3.00
C TYR A 314 3.44 15.93 -3.13
N ALA A 315 4.48 15.15 -2.85
CA ALA A 315 4.40 13.69 -2.89
C ALA A 315 3.36 13.16 -1.89
N THR A 316 3.31 13.74 -0.69
CA THR A 316 2.31 13.39 0.33
C THR A 316 0.89 13.73 -0.13
N GLU A 317 0.69 14.91 -0.69
CA GLU A 317 -0.60 15.33 -1.23
C GLU A 317 -1.08 14.42 -2.37
N ILE A 318 -0.21 14.12 -3.32
CA ILE A 318 -0.53 13.25 -4.47
C ILE A 318 -0.88 11.83 -4.01
N ARG A 319 -0.17 11.31 -2.98
CA ARG A 319 -0.34 9.94 -2.49
C ARG A 319 -1.48 9.79 -1.50
N HIS A 320 -1.64 10.77 -0.60
CA HIS A 320 -2.40 10.57 0.64
C HIS A 320 -3.55 11.54 0.86
N ASN A 321 -3.67 12.61 0.03
CA ASN A 321 -4.81 13.50 0.17
C ASN A 321 -5.94 13.13 -0.79
N PRO A 322 -6.99 12.42 -0.32
CA PRO A 322 -8.10 11.98 -1.16
C PRO A 322 -8.94 13.14 -1.70
N ARG A 323 -8.79 14.33 -1.11
CA ARG A 323 -9.50 15.55 -1.48
C ARG A 323 -8.61 16.52 -2.24
N GLY A 324 -7.35 16.16 -2.46
CA GLY A 324 -6.35 16.95 -3.16
C GLY A 324 -6.25 16.54 -4.62
N PHE A 325 -6.31 17.52 -5.51
CA PHE A 325 -6.17 17.34 -6.96
C PHE A 325 -5.02 18.20 -7.44
N TYR A 326 -4.07 17.58 -8.13
CA TYR A 326 -2.89 18.25 -8.66
C TYR A 326 -2.75 17.94 -10.14
N SER A 327 -2.58 18.97 -10.97
CA SER A 327 -2.43 18.83 -12.42
C SER A 327 -1.28 19.66 -12.95
N VAL A 328 -0.65 19.17 -14.02
CA VAL A 328 0.40 19.86 -14.77
C VAL A 328 -0.09 20.26 -16.15
N ALA A 329 0.36 21.40 -16.63
CA ALA A 329 0.20 21.84 -18.01
C ALA A 329 1.51 21.58 -18.76
N ARG A 330 1.43 20.86 -19.89
CA ARG A 330 2.57 20.59 -20.78
C ARG A 330 2.41 21.30 -22.10
N ASN A 331 3.52 21.74 -22.64
CA ASN A 331 3.60 22.25 -24.02
C ASN A 331 3.64 21.09 -25.04
N THR A 332 3.71 21.40 -26.31
CA THR A 332 3.81 20.44 -27.40
C THR A 332 5.10 19.58 -27.39
N GLU A 333 6.11 20.02 -26.68
CA GLU A 333 7.39 19.32 -26.50
C GLU A 333 7.36 18.38 -25.28
N GLY A 334 6.24 18.35 -24.51
CA GLY A 334 6.08 17.55 -23.31
C GLY A 334 6.65 18.17 -22.04
N SER A 335 7.26 19.37 -22.11
CA SER A 335 7.78 20.07 -20.94
C SER A 335 6.67 20.66 -20.09
N ILE A 336 6.81 20.59 -18.76
CA ILE A 336 5.86 21.22 -17.83
C ILE A 336 6.06 22.73 -17.84
N ILE A 337 5.01 23.47 -18.13
CA ILE A 337 4.99 24.93 -18.24
C ILE A 337 4.15 25.59 -17.14
N GLY A 338 3.44 24.83 -16.33
CA GLY A 338 2.67 25.28 -15.19
C GLY A 338 2.02 24.13 -14.47
N TYR A 339 1.48 24.39 -13.29
CA TYR A 339 0.75 23.41 -12.50
C TYR A 339 -0.29 24.11 -11.63
N ILE A 340 -1.27 23.32 -11.15
CA ILE A 340 -2.31 23.74 -10.21
C ILE A 340 -2.60 22.63 -9.22
N GLY A 341 -2.84 22.99 -7.94
CA GLY A 341 -3.35 22.11 -6.90
C GLY A 341 -4.57 22.71 -6.22
N TRP A 342 -5.61 21.92 -6.00
CA TRP A 342 -6.82 22.33 -5.27
C TRP A 342 -7.37 21.19 -4.44
N TRP A 343 -8.10 21.54 -3.39
CA TRP A 343 -8.79 20.60 -2.52
C TRP A 343 -10.30 20.78 -2.66
N VAL A 344 -11.04 19.68 -2.48
CA VAL A 344 -12.52 19.68 -2.44
C VAL A 344 -12.97 19.30 -1.04
N THR A 345 -13.84 20.12 -0.44
CA THR A 345 -14.39 19.90 0.90
C THR A 345 -15.77 19.25 0.86
N GLU A 346 -16.20 18.66 1.98
CA GLU A 346 -17.55 18.09 2.13
C GLU A 346 -18.65 19.16 2.01
N GLN A 347 -18.32 20.44 2.27
CA GLN A 347 -19.23 21.56 2.15
C GLN A 347 -19.42 22.02 0.69
N LYS A 348 -19.03 21.22 -0.29
CA LYS A 348 -19.10 21.55 -1.72
C LYS A 348 -18.32 22.80 -2.13
N VAL A 349 -17.19 23.03 -1.47
CA VAL A 349 -16.27 24.12 -1.75
C VAL A 349 -14.94 23.58 -2.23
N ALA A 350 -14.44 24.09 -3.35
CA ALA A 350 -13.11 23.82 -3.83
C ALA A 350 -12.15 24.96 -3.43
N THR A 351 -10.96 24.64 -2.93
CA THR A 351 -9.96 25.62 -2.50
C THR A 351 -8.68 25.43 -3.30
N ILE A 352 -8.24 26.45 -4.02
CA ILE A 352 -6.97 26.45 -4.72
C ILE A 352 -5.85 26.58 -3.67
N MET A 353 -4.96 25.59 -3.65
CA MET A 353 -3.80 25.55 -2.76
C MET A 353 -2.59 26.19 -3.42
N HIS A 354 -2.28 25.81 -4.65
CA HIS A 354 -1.17 26.34 -5.42
C HIS A 354 -1.53 26.46 -6.91
N ILE A 355 -1.07 27.52 -7.56
CA ILE A 355 -1.04 27.65 -9.02
C ILE A 355 0.20 28.45 -9.42
N ALA A 356 0.98 27.91 -10.33
CA ALA A 356 2.11 28.62 -10.88
C ALA A 356 2.35 28.30 -12.36
N VAL A 357 2.92 29.28 -13.06
CA VAL A 357 3.32 29.18 -14.46
C VAL A 357 4.78 29.57 -14.57
N ALA A 358 5.55 28.78 -15.28
CA ALA A 358 6.96 29.05 -15.58
C ALA A 358 7.12 30.48 -16.11
N LYS A 359 8.08 31.22 -15.58
CA LYS A 359 8.25 32.66 -15.82
C LYS A 359 8.21 33.04 -17.31
N ARG A 360 8.84 32.22 -18.16
CA ARG A 360 8.90 32.43 -19.62
C ARG A 360 7.58 32.15 -20.34
N GLN A 361 6.62 31.52 -19.68
CA GLN A 361 5.33 31.12 -20.25
C GLN A 361 4.15 31.94 -19.70
N ARG A 362 4.45 32.92 -18.82
CA ARG A 362 3.45 33.84 -18.27
C ARG A 362 2.92 34.76 -19.37
N GLY A 363 1.66 35.17 -19.23
CA GLY A 363 0.98 35.99 -20.24
C GLY A 363 0.43 35.21 -21.44
N GLY A 364 0.81 33.93 -21.61
CA GLY A 364 0.35 33.06 -22.71
C GLY A 364 -0.96 32.29 -22.44
N GLY A 365 -1.71 32.62 -21.40
CA GLY A 365 -3.01 31.97 -21.11
C GLY A 365 -2.93 30.69 -20.30
N VAL A 366 -1.72 30.15 -20.03
CA VAL A 366 -1.53 28.87 -19.29
C VAL A 366 -2.23 28.88 -17.93
N GLY A 367 -2.06 29.94 -17.14
CA GLY A 367 -2.69 30.06 -15.81
C GLY A 367 -4.22 30.07 -15.90
N LYS A 368 -4.77 30.72 -16.92
CA LYS A 368 -6.22 30.74 -17.15
C LYS A 368 -6.75 29.35 -17.52
N SER A 369 -6.04 28.64 -18.40
CA SER A 369 -6.39 27.25 -18.78
C SER A 369 -6.36 26.29 -17.58
N LEU A 370 -5.34 26.39 -16.71
CA LEU A 370 -5.23 25.59 -15.49
C LEU A 370 -6.38 25.89 -14.51
N LEU A 371 -6.73 27.18 -14.35
CA LEU A 371 -7.79 27.59 -13.46
C LEU A 371 -9.19 27.18 -13.97
N GLU A 372 -9.43 27.32 -15.27
CA GLU A 372 -10.68 26.86 -15.92
C GLU A 372 -10.82 25.35 -15.81
N PHE A 373 -9.73 24.60 -16.00
CA PHE A 373 -9.70 23.16 -15.80
C PHE A 373 -10.09 22.77 -14.36
N ALA A 374 -9.49 23.40 -13.35
CA ALA A 374 -9.83 23.14 -11.95
C ALA A 374 -11.27 23.53 -11.60
N CYS A 375 -11.78 24.67 -12.14
CA CYS A 375 -13.18 25.05 -11.95
C CYS A 375 -14.16 24.03 -12.57
N ASN A 376 -13.90 23.57 -13.79
CA ASN A 376 -14.74 22.57 -14.44
C ASN A 376 -14.76 21.26 -13.66
N HIS A 377 -13.58 20.79 -13.21
CA HIS A 377 -13.50 19.60 -12.36
C HIS A 377 -14.22 19.80 -11.01
N ALA A 378 -14.11 20.96 -10.38
CA ALA A 378 -14.84 21.25 -9.14
C ALA A 378 -16.37 21.18 -9.35
N ILE A 379 -16.87 21.64 -10.52
CA ILE A 379 -18.28 21.50 -10.91
C ILE A 379 -18.66 20.02 -11.05
N GLU A 380 -17.82 19.19 -11.68
CA GLU A 380 -18.00 17.74 -11.80
C GLU A 380 -18.05 17.06 -10.41
N CYS A 381 -17.30 17.61 -9.44
CA CYS A 381 -17.34 17.20 -8.03
C CYS A 381 -18.52 17.80 -7.24
N ASN A 382 -19.51 18.41 -7.91
CA ASN A 382 -20.65 19.07 -7.30
C ASN A 382 -20.29 20.24 -6.37
N CYS A 383 -19.14 20.89 -6.56
CA CYS A 383 -18.79 22.10 -5.83
C CYS A 383 -19.60 23.30 -6.36
N GLU A 384 -20.04 24.12 -5.43
CA GLU A 384 -20.82 25.34 -5.71
C GLU A 384 -19.92 26.58 -5.72
N MET A 385 -18.73 26.48 -5.13
CA MET A 385 -17.82 27.59 -4.91
C MET A 385 -16.36 27.18 -5.14
N MET A 386 -15.57 28.07 -5.75
CA MET A 386 -14.12 28.01 -5.77
C MET A 386 -13.54 29.16 -4.98
N GLN A 387 -12.58 28.90 -4.11
CA GLN A 387 -11.95 29.92 -3.27
C GLN A 387 -10.43 29.82 -3.25
N LEU A 388 -9.78 30.88 -2.82
CA LEU A 388 -8.34 30.92 -2.64
C LEU A 388 -7.92 32.03 -1.67
N GLN A 389 -6.66 31.95 -1.23
CA GLN A 389 -5.98 33.01 -0.50
C GLN A 389 -4.77 33.49 -1.31
N VAL A 390 -4.58 34.79 -1.38
CA VAL A 390 -3.47 35.41 -2.09
C VAL A 390 -2.87 36.54 -1.26
N ARG A 391 -1.53 36.69 -1.30
CA ARG A 391 -0.85 37.78 -0.62
C ARG A 391 -1.39 39.15 -1.06
N SER A 392 -1.66 40.06 -0.13
CA SER A 392 -2.24 41.37 -0.42
C SER A 392 -1.35 42.19 -1.38
N LYS A 393 -0.04 42.06 -1.25
CA LYS A 393 0.98 42.71 -2.09
C LYS A 393 1.12 42.09 -3.48
N ASN A 394 0.58 40.89 -3.73
CA ASN A 394 0.63 40.25 -5.04
C ASN A 394 -0.50 40.79 -5.95
N THR A 395 -0.37 42.05 -6.34
CA THR A 395 -1.36 42.75 -7.17
C THR A 395 -1.54 42.08 -8.54
N SER A 396 -0.52 41.48 -9.09
CA SER A 396 -0.58 40.76 -10.37
C SER A 396 -1.51 39.53 -10.27
N ALA A 397 -1.33 38.68 -9.25
CA ALA A 397 -2.17 37.51 -9.03
C ALA A 397 -3.61 37.91 -8.71
N ARG A 398 -3.82 38.94 -7.87
CA ARG A 398 -5.17 39.47 -7.57
C ARG A 398 -5.88 39.94 -8.83
N SER A 399 -5.19 40.69 -9.70
CA SER A 399 -5.74 41.13 -10.98
C SER A 399 -6.07 39.96 -11.91
N PHE A 400 -5.20 38.93 -11.94
CA PHE A 400 -5.44 37.71 -12.69
C PHE A 400 -6.72 36.99 -12.20
N TYR A 401 -6.86 36.76 -10.89
CA TYR A 401 -8.06 36.10 -10.35
C TYR A 401 -9.34 36.89 -10.59
N ARG A 402 -9.30 38.22 -10.43
CA ARG A 402 -10.47 39.07 -10.80
C ARG A 402 -10.83 38.91 -12.27
N SER A 403 -9.87 38.89 -13.20
CA SER A 403 -10.13 38.66 -14.62
C SER A 403 -10.72 37.29 -14.92
N CYS A 404 -10.56 36.32 -14.01
CA CYS A 404 -11.13 34.96 -14.06
C CYS A 404 -12.48 34.85 -13.32
N GLY A 405 -13.01 35.96 -12.80
CA GLY A 405 -14.34 36.03 -12.16
C GLY A 405 -14.32 35.71 -10.66
N PHE A 406 -13.18 35.92 -9.98
CA PHE A 406 -13.11 35.88 -8.52
C PHE A 406 -13.31 37.25 -7.91
N ASP A 407 -14.14 37.34 -6.87
CA ASP A 407 -14.36 38.52 -6.07
C ASP A 407 -13.54 38.48 -4.78
N GLU A 408 -13.04 39.65 -4.33
CA GLU A 408 -12.37 39.76 -3.02
C GLU A 408 -13.42 39.88 -1.93
N ILE A 409 -13.43 38.94 -0.99
CA ILE A 409 -14.45 38.81 0.06
C ILE A 409 -13.95 39.42 1.37
N SER A 410 -12.73 39.14 1.76
CA SER A 410 -12.17 39.61 3.02
C SER A 410 -10.64 39.68 2.99
N THR A 411 -10.06 40.34 3.97
CA THR A 411 -8.62 40.39 4.22
C THR A 411 -8.34 39.92 5.61
N ASN A 412 -7.45 38.93 5.73
CA ASN A 412 -6.93 38.44 7.00
C ASN A 412 -5.55 39.06 7.22
N ARG A 413 -5.43 39.90 8.27
CA ARG A 413 -4.20 40.62 8.58
C ARG A 413 -3.15 39.70 9.16
N ASP A 414 -1.89 39.99 8.87
CA ASP A 414 -0.71 39.32 9.40
C ASP A 414 -0.73 37.77 9.20
N TYR A 415 -1.39 37.32 8.13
CA TYR A 415 -1.56 35.91 7.84
C TYR A 415 -0.24 35.23 7.42
N TYR A 416 0.53 35.88 6.59
CA TYR A 416 1.85 35.39 6.15
C TYR A 416 2.96 35.94 7.02
N THR A 417 3.80 35.06 7.54
CA THR A 417 4.91 35.43 8.46
C THR A 417 6.25 35.58 7.78
N SER A 418 6.43 35.01 6.55
CA SER A 418 7.70 35.07 5.83
C SER A 418 7.49 35.17 4.30
N PRO A 419 7.71 36.37 3.71
CA PRO A 419 7.71 37.70 4.33
C PRO A 419 6.33 38.03 4.91
N GLU A 420 6.29 38.95 5.87
CA GLU A 420 5.02 39.42 6.46
C GLU A 420 4.11 40.08 5.43
N ASP A 421 2.86 39.61 5.37
CA ASP A 421 1.84 40.14 4.48
C ASP A 421 0.43 39.69 4.92
N ASP A 422 -0.57 40.43 4.54
CA ASP A 422 -1.97 40.06 4.71
C ASP A 422 -2.38 39.04 3.61
N ALA A 423 -3.38 38.20 3.92
CA ALA A 423 -4.03 37.36 2.93
C ALA A 423 -5.36 38.00 2.48
N VAL A 424 -5.52 38.16 1.18
CA VAL A 424 -6.83 38.47 0.58
C VAL A 424 -7.51 37.15 0.24
N PHE A 425 -8.69 36.97 0.80
CA PHE A 425 -9.55 35.83 0.50
C PHE A 425 -10.43 36.15 -0.71
N MET A 426 -10.39 35.31 -1.72
CA MET A 426 -11.16 35.50 -2.96
C MET A 426 -12.04 34.29 -3.25
N GLN A 427 -13.21 34.53 -3.80
CA GLN A 427 -14.20 33.51 -4.14
C GLN A 427 -14.76 33.71 -5.54
N LYS A 428 -15.19 32.59 -6.14
CA LYS A 428 -15.93 32.52 -7.39
C LYS A 428 -17.09 31.54 -7.27
N SER A 429 -18.32 31.95 -7.57
CA SER A 429 -19.43 31.02 -7.73
C SER A 429 -19.24 30.16 -8.96
N LEU A 430 -19.48 28.86 -8.80
CA LEU A 430 -19.44 27.86 -9.86
C LEU A 430 -20.83 27.48 -10.35
N MET A 431 -21.87 27.91 -9.63
CA MET A 431 -23.27 27.77 -10.08
C MET A 431 -23.55 28.76 -11.20
N LYS A 432 -24.24 28.30 -12.25
CA LYS A 432 -24.72 29.14 -13.36
C LYS A 432 -26.02 29.80 -13.00
#